data_faedf0571a51a01a3155539de60c99af
#
_entry.id   faedf0571a51a01a3155539de60c99af
#
_cell.length_a   1.000
_cell.length_b   1.000
_cell.length_c   1.000
_cell.angle_alpha   90.00
_cell.angle_beta   90.00
_cell.angle_gamma   90.00
#
_symmetry.space_group_name_H-M   'P 1'
#
loop_
_entity.id
_entity.type
_entity.pdbx_description
1 polymer ?
#
loop_
_entity_poly.entity_id
_entity_poly.type
_entity_poly.pdbx_seq_one_letter_code
_entity_poly.pdbx_strand_id
1 'polypeptide(L)'
;MTARASVGLPTATPQSALSAPLLQVQGLAAWYGAAQVLFGVDVQVGRGEVVALMGRNGAGKSTTLKAIVGLEVRREIQQGGRLRFLGRDIARSAPYQVARMGLGYVPEERRIFTDLSVLENLEVGRQGARHWPDGSAAPHWTPERLFALFPNLGEMPHRPGGRMSGGEQQMLTVARTLMGQPLLVLLDEPSEGVAPLIVEQMARTILQLKAQGVSVLLSEQNLYFAEAVADRAYVLEKGQIRHHSTMAALVADLAVRRQYLGV
;
A
#
# COMPACT_ATOMS: atom_id res chain seq x y z
N MET A 1 6.12 58.44 -29.79
CA MET A 1 5.35 57.23 -30.06
C MET A 1 6.21 56.03 -29.72
N THR A 2 6.08 55.52 -28.50
CA THR A 2 6.88 54.41 -27.96
C THR A 2 5.97 53.20 -27.81
N ALA A 3 6.21 52.17 -28.63
CA ALA A 3 5.50 50.90 -28.59
C ALA A 3 5.89 50.12 -27.36
N ARG A 4 4.93 49.74 -26.53
CA ARG A 4 5.08 48.80 -25.43
C ARG A 4 5.04 47.35 -25.98
N ALA A 5 6.13 46.62 -25.79
CA ALA A 5 6.18 45.18 -26.02
C ALA A 5 5.41 44.48 -24.90
N SER A 6 4.39 43.74 -25.25
CA SER A 6 3.65 42.82 -24.35
C SER A 6 4.47 41.56 -24.16
N VAL A 7 4.96 41.34 -22.94
CA VAL A 7 5.56 40.08 -22.52
C VAL A 7 4.44 39.04 -22.33
N GLY A 8 4.40 38.05 -23.20
CA GLY A 8 3.49 36.91 -23.08
C GLY A 8 3.87 36.07 -21.88
N LEU A 9 2.89 35.81 -20.99
CA LEU A 9 2.96 34.85 -19.89
C LEU A 9 3.13 33.44 -20.47
N PRO A 10 3.95 32.57 -19.87
CA PRO A 10 4.06 31.20 -20.33
C PRO A 10 2.72 30.47 -20.10
N THR A 11 2.18 29.91 -21.16
CA THR A 11 0.99 29.03 -21.14
C THR A 11 1.29 27.81 -20.27
N ALA A 12 0.52 27.65 -19.20
CA ALA A 12 0.54 26.47 -18.36
C ALA A 12 0.27 25.23 -19.23
N THR A 13 1.19 24.28 -19.20
CA THR A 13 1.03 22.95 -19.79
C THR A 13 -0.24 22.31 -19.23
N PRO A 14 -1.11 21.71 -20.04
CA PRO A 14 -2.30 21.06 -19.54
C PRO A 14 -1.90 19.91 -18.63
N GLN A 15 -2.17 20.03 -17.31
CA GLN A 15 -2.13 18.93 -16.38
C GLN A 15 -3.11 17.87 -16.92
N SER A 16 -2.59 16.69 -17.29
CA SER A 16 -3.39 15.54 -17.66
C SER A 16 -4.51 15.39 -16.64
N ALA A 17 -5.75 15.28 -17.10
CA ALA A 17 -6.92 15.04 -16.25
C ALA A 17 -6.66 13.77 -15.44
N LEU A 18 -6.19 13.92 -14.20
CA LEU A 18 -5.95 12.84 -13.26
C LEU A 18 -7.31 12.18 -13.02
N SER A 19 -7.46 10.95 -13.48
CA SER A 19 -8.56 10.09 -13.08
C SER A 19 -8.62 10.11 -11.54
N ALA A 20 -9.86 10.15 -10.98
CA ALA A 20 -10.05 10.20 -9.53
C ALA A 20 -9.19 9.13 -8.83
N PRO A 21 -8.52 9.46 -7.71
CA PRO A 21 -7.66 8.52 -7.01
C PRO A 21 -8.44 7.28 -6.57
N LEU A 22 -7.81 6.11 -6.65
CA LEU A 22 -8.37 4.83 -6.20
C LEU A 22 -8.62 4.84 -4.69
N LEU A 23 -7.62 5.32 -3.93
CA LEU A 23 -7.71 5.60 -2.49
C LEU A 23 -7.47 7.08 -2.26
N GLN A 24 -8.35 7.71 -1.49
CA GLN A 24 -8.23 9.10 -1.06
C GLN A 24 -8.40 9.19 0.45
N VAL A 25 -7.34 9.61 1.11
CA VAL A 25 -7.27 9.87 2.54
C VAL A 25 -6.96 11.35 2.73
N GLN A 26 -7.80 12.08 3.44
CA GLN A 26 -7.59 13.48 3.78
C GLN A 26 -8.06 13.74 5.22
N GLY A 27 -7.20 14.34 6.03
CA GLY A 27 -7.48 14.66 7.41
C GLY A 27 -7.68 13.44 8.31
N LEU A 28 -6.98 12.33 8.06
CA LEU A 28 -7.09 11.13 8.89
C LEU A 28 -6.41 11.34 10.24
N ALA A 29 -7.18 11.19 11.32
CA ALA A 29 -6.70 11.16 12.69
C ALA A 29 -6.97 9.79 13.32
N ALA A 30 -6.08 9.31 14.20
CA ALA A 30 -6.23 8.00 14.84
C ALA A 30 -5.67 8.00 16.27
N TRP A 31 -6.26 7.12 17.11
CA TRP A 31 -5.92 6.97 18.52
C TRP A 31 -5.80 5.51 18.93
N TYR A 32 -4.87 5.22 19.83
CA TYR A 32 -4.87 4.04 20.68
C TYR A 32 -5.36 4.44 22.07
N GLY A 33 -6.59 4.04 22.44
CA GLY A 33 -7.23 4.53 23.66
C GLY A 33 -7.37 6.05 23.65
N ALA A 34 -6.73 6.74 24.61
CA ALA A 34 -6.71 8.20 24.71
C ALA A 34 -5.53 8.85 23.96
N ALA A 35 -4.51 8.09 23.55
CA ALA A 35 -3.33 8.62 22.89
C ALA A 35 -3.56 8.83 21.40
N GLN A 36 -3.51 10.08 20.95
CA GLN A 36 -3.54 10.40 19.52
C GLN A 36 -2.20 10.10 18.89
N VAL A 37 -2.22 9.38 17.74
CA VAL A 37 -1.03 8.98 17.01
C VAL A 37 -0.97 9.60 15.61
N LEU A 38 -2.13 9.81 14.96
CA LEU A 38 -2.20 10.48 13.66
C LEU A 38 -2.91 11.83 13.77
N PHE A 39 -2.35 12.84 13.12
CA PHE A 39 -2.75 14.25 13.25
C PHE A 39 -3.10 14.86 11.89
N GLY A 40 -4.08 14.28 11.18
CA GLY A 40 -4.54 14.80 9.90
C GLY A 40 -3.66 14.32 8.72
N VAL A 41 -3.53 13.00 8.58
CA VAL A 41 -2.74 12.39 7.50
C VAL A 41 -3.49 12.46 6.18
N ASP A 42 -2.78 12.92 5.14
CA ASP A 42 -3.24 12.99 3.76
C ASP A 42 -2.43 12.05 2.87
N VAL A 43 -3.09 11.07 2.23
CA VAL A 43 -2.48 10.11 1.31
C VAL A 43 -3.43 9.81 0.17
N GLN A 44 -2.92 9.68 -1.04
CA GLN A 44 -3.69 9.27 -2.21
C GLN A 44 -2.94 8.17 -2.96
N VAL A 45 -3.69 7.25 -3.56
CA VAL A 45 -3.14 6.20 -4.44
C VAL A 45 -3.96 6.17 -5.72
N GLY A 46 -3.30 6.24 -6.85
CA GLY A 46 -3.89 6.08 -8.18
C GLY A 46 -4.08 4.61 -8.57
N ARG A 47 -4.81 4.35 -9.65
CA ARG A 47 -4.92 2.99 -10.22
C ARG A 47 -3.58 2.57 -10.84
N GLY A 48 -3.12 1.36 -10.53
CA GLY A 48 -1.86 0.81 -11.03
C GLY A 48 -0.60 1.51 -10.49
N GLU A 49 -0.74 2.27 -9.41
CA GLU A 49 0.34 3.02 -8.79
C GLU A 49 0.88 2.28 -7.56
N VAL A 50 2.19 2.37 -7.35
CA VAL A 50 2.86 1.96 -6.11
C VAL A 50 3.29 3.22 -5.35
N VAL A 51 2.74 3.42 -4.16
CA VAL A 51 3.01 4.56 -3.28
C VAL A 51 3.69 4.07 -2.01
N ALA A 52 4.78 4.70 -1.61
CA ALA A 52 5.44 4.41 -0.33
C ALA A 52 5.05 5.42 0.75
N LEU A 53 4.71 4.93 1.92
CA LEU A 53 4.58 5.71 3.15
C LEU A 53 5.87 5.51 3.95
N MET A 54 6.81 6.41 3.77
CA MET A 54 8.15 6.36 4.37
C MET A 54 8.17 6.98 5.76
N GLY A 55 9.05 6.50 6.63
CA GLY A 55 9.27 7.10 7.94
C GLY A 55 9.98 6.14 8.89
N ARG A 56 10.55 6.68 9.96
CA ARG A 56 11.22 5.91 11.02
C ARG A 56 10.21 5.05 11.79
N ASN A 57 10.72 4.10 12.59
CA ASN A 57 9.88 3.34 13.51
C ASN A 57 9.19 4.29 14.50
N GLY A 58 7.90 4.02 14.76
CA GLY A 58 7.05 4.89 15.59
C GLY A 58 6.53 6.16 14.90
N ALA A 59 6.80 6.38 13.60
CA ALA A 59 6.27 7.54 12.88
C ALA A 59 4.75 7.51 12.69
N GLY A 60 4.11 6.32 12.76
CA GLY A 60 2.68 6.11 12.57
C GLY A 60 2.30 5.41 11.26
N LYS A 61 3.27 4.79 10.57
CA LYS A 61 3.06 4.11 9.27
C LYS A 61 2.01 2.99 9.36
N SER A 62 2.26 1.97 10.18
CA SER A 62 1.34 0.84 10.40
C SER A 62 -0.01 1.30 10.95
N THR A 63 0.00 2.33 11.84
CA THR A 63 -1.23 2.95 12.33
C THR A 63 -2.04 3.58 11.20
N THR A 64 -1.39 4.21 10.21
CA THR A 64 -2.07 4.77 9.04
C THR A 64 -2.74 3.68 8.21
N LEU A 65 -2.03 2.58 7.92
CA LEU A 65 -2.59 1.46 7.18
C LEU A 65 -3.76 0.81 7.94
N LYS A 66 -3.60 0.54 9.24
CA LYS A 66 -4.66 0.01 10.12
C LYS A 66 -5.88 0.94 10.19
N ALA A 67 -5.66 2.25 10.29
CA ALA A 67 -6.74 3.23 10.30
C ALA A 67 -7.50 3.27 8.96
N ILE A 68 -6.83 3.15 7.81
CA ILE A 68 -7.48 3.09 6.50
C ILE A 68 -8.43 1.89 6.43
N VAL A 69 -8.02 0.70 6.85
CA VAL A 69 -8.85 -0.51 6.80
C VAL A 69 -9.82 -0.64 7.98
N GLY A 70 -9.67 0.17 9.03
CA GLY A 70 -10.55 0.17 10.21
C GLY A 70 -10.19 -0.87 11.26
N LEU A 71 -8.93 -1.24 11.37
CA LEU A 71 -8.42 -2.22 12.33
C LEU A 71 -7.77 -1.54 13.55
N GLU A 72 -8.00 -2.08 14.74
CA GLU A 72 -7.24 -1.88 15.98
C GLU A 72 -7.14 -0.43 16.53
N VAL A 73 -7.61 0.57 15.79
CA VAL A 73 -7.52 1.98 16.20
C VAL A 73 -8.87 2.69 16.09
N ARG A 74 -9.12 3.62 17.00
CA ARG A 74 -10.18 4.60 16.79
C ARG A 74 -9.71 5.59 15.74
N ARG A 75 -10.46 5.71 14.64
CA ARG A 75 -10.19 6.67 13.56
C ARG A 75 -11.27 7.71 13.47
N GLU A 76 -10.88 8.92 13.09
CA GLU A 76 -11.78 10.03 12.78
C GLU A 76 -11.27 10.77 11.55
N ILE A 77 -12.16 11.36 10.80
CA ILE A 77 -11.83 12.23 9.67
C ILE A 77 -12.10 13.66 10.12
N GLN A 78 -11.09 14.51 10.03
CA GLN A 78 -11.19 15.93 10.38
C GLN A 78 -12.23 16.64 9.52
N GLN A 79 -12.76 17.76 9.99
CA GLN A 79 -13.77 18.54 9.27
C GLN A 79 -13.29 18.89 7.86
N GLY A 80 -14.11 18.60 6.86
CA GLY A 80 -13.77 18.80 5.44
C GLY A 80 -12.88 17.70 4.83
N GLY A 81 -12.37 16.77 5.63
CA GLY A 81 -11.59 15.62 5.16
C GLY A 81 -12.45 14.52 4.58
N ARG A 82 -11.79 13.46 4.11
CA ARG A 82 -12.47 12.30 3.52
C ARG A 82 -11.60 11.05 3.57
N LEU A 83 -12.26 9.88 3.64
CA LEU A 83 -11.63 8.58 3.50
C LEU A 83 -12.45 7.78 2.48
N ARG A 84 -11.98 7.73 1.24
CA ARG A 84 -12.69 7.09 0.13
C ARG A 84 -11.85 6.03 -0.56
N PHE A 85 -12.50 4.93 -0.91
CA PHE A 85 -11.96 3.89 -1.77
C PHE A 85 -12.92 3.64 -2.93
N LEU A 86 -12.44 3.63 -4.17
CA LEU A 86 -13.26 3.55 -5.38
C LEU A 86 -14.39 4.62 -5.40
N GLY A 87 -14.08 5.83 -4.94
CA GLY A 87 -15.03 6.94 -4.84
C GLY A 87 -16.06 6.80 -3.70
N ARG A 88 -16.16 5.67 -3.01
CA ARG A 88 -17.10 5.42 -1.91
C ARG A 88 -16.49 5.80 -0.57
N ASP A 89 -17.25 6.42 0.29
CA ASP A 89 -16.85 6.72 1.66
C ASP A 89 -16.72 5.41 2.47
N ILE A 90 -15.55 5.20 3.08
CA ILE A 90 -15.25 4.05 3.94
C ILE A 90 -14.91 4.43 5.37
N ALA A 91 -15.08 5.71 5.77
CA ALA A 91 -14.71 6.18 7.09
C ALA A 91 -15.38 5.42 8.25
N ARG A 92 -16.61 4.94 8.04
CA ARG A 92 -17.38 4.17 9.03
C ARG A 92 -17.53 2.69 8.65
N SER A 93 -16.88 2.23 7.57
CA SER A 93 -16.98 0.84 7.15
C SER A 93 -16.21 -0.08 8.08
N ALA A 94 -16.77 -1.26 8.34
CA ALA A 94 -16.08 -2.32 9.06
C ALA A 94 -14.97 -2.94 8.16
N PRO A 95 -13.90 -3.53 8.74
CA PRO A 95 -12.78 -4.08 7.97
C PRO A 95 -13.21 -5.09 6.88
N TYR A 96 -14.15 -5.97 7.19
CA TYR A 96 -14.64 -6.97 6.22
C TYR A 96 -15.39 -6.34 5.03
N GLN A 97 -16.05 -5.19 5.24
CA GLN A 97 -16.71 -4.45 4.15
C GLN A 97 -15.69 -3.84 3.21
N VAL A 98 -14.62 -3.24 3.78
CA VAL A 98 -13.50 -2.68 3.01
C VAL A 98 -12.77 -3.77 2.21
N ALA A 99 -12.51 -4.92 2.84
CA ALA A 99 -11.92 -6.08 2.18
C ALA A 99 -12.79 -6.58 1.01
N ARG A 100 -14.13 -6.67 1.22
CA ARG A 100 -15.08 -7.04 0.16
C ARG A 100 -15.15 -6.05 -0.99
N MET A 101 -14.75 -4.79 -0.79
CA MET A 101 -14.61 -3.81 -1.87
C MET A 101 -13.32 -4.01 -2.68
N GLY A 102 -12.37 -4.84 -2.24
CA GLY A 102 -11.12 -5.11 -2.93
C GLY A 102 -9.92 -4.34 -2.36
N LEU A 103 -9.96 -3.93 -1.10
CA LEU A 103 -8.81 -3.40 -0.39
C LEU A 103 -8.20 -4.51 0.47
N GLY A 104 -7.04 -5.03 0.06
CA GLY A 104 -6.29 -6.04 0.81
C GLY A 104 -5.34 -5.41 1.82
N TYR A 105 -5.10 -6.08 2.94
CA TYR A 105 -4.12 -5.66 3.95
C TYR A 105 -3.22 -6.84 4.33
N VAL A 106 -1.92 -6.63 4.25
CA VAL A 106 -0.87 -7.56 4.65
C VAL A 106 -0.17 -6.95 5.86
N PRO A 107 -0.39 -7.47 7.08
CA PRO A 107 0.25 -6.96 8.28
C PRO A 107 1.72 -7.43 8.38
N GLU A 108 2.53 -6.70 9.13
CA GLU A 108 3.91 -7.03 9.46
C GLU A 108 4.04 -8.41 10.15
N GLU A 109 3.11 -8.74 11.07
CA GLU A 109 3.15 -9.97 11.87
C GLU A 109 2.77 -11.26 11.11
N ARG A 110 2.68 -11.21 9.78
CA ARG A 110 2.40 -12.35 8.88
C ARG A 110 1.01 -12.96 9.03
N ARG A 111 0.51 -13.24 10.23
CA ARG A 111 -0.85 -13.72 10.60
C ARG A 111 -1.37 -14.85 9.69
N ILE A 112 -0.54 -15.86 9.38
CA ILE A 112 -0.97 -17.06 8.66
C ILE A 112 -1.73 -18.02 9.59
N PHE A 113 -2.47 -18.97 9.01
CA PHE A 113 -3.04 -20.09 9.74
C PHE A 113 -2.00 -21.22 9.80
N THR A 114 -1.36 -21.38 10.96
CA THR A 114 -0.19 -22.27 11.16
C THR A 114 -0.52 -23.73 10.94
N ASP A 115 -1.74 -24.15 11.29
CA ASP A 115 -2.18 -25.54 11.20
C ASP A 115 -2.72 -25.91 9.81
N LEU A 116 -3.03 -24.90 8.98
CA LEU A 116 -3.46 -25.10 7.61
C LEU A 116 -2.25 -25.20 6.67
N SER A 117 -2.37 -26.00 5.64
CA SER A 117 -1.42 -26.07 4.52
C SER A 117 -1.36 -24.77 3.74
N VAL A 118 -0.36 -24.61 2.86
CA VAL A 118 -0.27 -23.49 1.93
C VAL A 118 -1.55 -23.33 1.13
N LEU A 119 -2.03 -24.43 0.50
CA LEU A 119 -3.24 -24.41 -0.33
C LEU A 119 -4.49 -24.02 0.48
N GLU A 120 -4.66 -24.57 1.67
CA GLU A 120 -5.79 -24.24 2.56
C GLU A 120 -5.74 -22.79 3.03
N ASN A 121 -4.54 -22.24 3.33
CA ASN A 121 -4.37 -20.82 3.61
C ASN A 121 -4.85 -19.95 2.44
N LEU A 122 -4.52 -20.31 1.19
CA LEU A 122 -4.99 -19.60 0.00
C LEU A 122 -6.52 -19.66 -0.12
N GLU A 123 -7.11 -20.86 0.09
CA GLU A 123 -8.57 -21.07 0.00
C GLU A 123 -9.34 -20.20 1.01
N VAL A 124 -8.84 -20.03 2.23
CA VAL A 124 -9.46 -19.13 3.23
C VAL A 124 -9.54 -17.68 2.71
N GLY A 125 -8.58 -17.24 1.90
CA GLY A 125 -8.57 -15.91 1.29
C GLY A 125 -9.48 -15.76 0.08
N ARG A 126 -9.98 -16.86 -0.50
CA ARG A 126 -10.67 -16.87 -1.81
C ARG A 126 -11.89 -15.96 -1.86
N GLN A 127 -11.92 -15.10 -2.88
CA GLN A 127 -13.06 -14.29 -3.27
C GLN A 127 -13.34 -14.46 -4.77
N GLY A 128 -14.53 -14.08 -5.21
CA GLY A 128 -14.89 -14.07 -6.63
C GLY A 128 -14.12 -13.02 -7.42
N ALA A 129 -14.03 -13.22 -8.75
CA ALA A 129 -13.42 -12.24 -9.66
C ALA A 129 -14.10 -10.87 -9.55
N ARG A 130 -13.31 -9.80 -9.79
CA ARG A 130 -13.78 -8.42 -9.69
C ARG A 130 -13.71 -7.72 -11.04
N HIS A 131 -14.44 -6.61 -11.11
CA HIS A 131 -14.34 -5.64 -12.18
C HIS A 131 -13.99 -4.27 -11.61
N TRP A 132 -13.31 -3.47 -12.38
CA TRP A 132 -13.09 -2.07 -12.07
C TRP A 132 -14.43 -1.29 -12.18
N PRO A 133 -14.55 -0.09 -11.58
CA PRO A 133 -15.77 0.72 -11.71
C PRO A 133 -16.16 1.07 -13.16
N ASP A 134 -15.20 1.05 -14.08
CA ASP A 134 -15.41 1.25 -15.51
C ASP A 134 -15.93 0.00 -16.26
N GLY A 135 -16.15 -1.10 -15.53
CA GLY A 135 -16.61 -2.38 -16.07
C GLY A 135 -15.49 -3.27 -16.63
N SER A 136 -14.25 -2.79 -16.75
CA SER A 136 -13.12 -3.60 -17.19
C SER A 136 -12.78 -4.70 -16.17
N ALA A 137 -12.30 -5.85 -16.64
CA ALA A 137 -11.89 -6.94 -15.76
C ALA A 137 -10.69 -6.53 -14.91
N ALA A 138 -10.76 -6.81 -13.60
CA ALA A 138 -9.62 -6.69 -12.70
C ALA A 138 -8.73 -7.95 -12.78
N PRO A 139 -7.47 -7.88 -12.33
CA PRO A 139 -6.63 -9.06 -12.22
C PRO A 139 -7.35 -10.18 -11.45
N HIS A 140 -7.27 -11.41 -11.95
CA HIS A 140 -7.91 -12.56 -11.31
C HIS A 140 -6.83 -13.53 -10.81
N TRP A 141 -6.82 -13.78 -9.51
CA TRP A 141 -5.84 -14.61 -8.83
C TRP A 141 -6.41 -16.01 -8.60
N THR A 142 -5.64 -17.02 -8.99
CA THR A 142 -5.90 -18.44 -8.72
C THR A 142 -4.67 -19.06 -8.04
N PRO A 143 -4.78 -20.22 -7.38
CA PRO A 143 -3.62 -20.89 -6.80
C PRO A 143 -2.48 -21.09 -7.82
N GLU A 144 -2.81 -21.47 -9.07
CA GLU A 144 -1.82 -21.71 -10.13
C GLU A 144 -1.07 -20.41 -10.47
N ARG A 145 -1.77 -19.29 -10.60
CA ARG A 145 -1.14 -17.98 -10.85
C ARG A 145 -0.30 -17.51 -9.68
N LEU A 146 -0.74 -17.79 -8.45
CA LEU A 146 0.03 -17.48 -7.25
C LEU A 146 1.27 -18.37 -7.12
N PHE A 147 1.20 -19.63 -7.49
CA PHE A 147 2.38 -20.51 -7.54
C PHE A 147 3.36 -20.13 -8.64
N ALA A 148 2.89 -19.57 -9.75
CA ALA A 148 3.77 -18.95 -10.74
C ALA A 148 4.45 -17.66 -10.21
N LEU A 149 3.75 -16.87 -9.39
CA LEU A 149 4.29 -15.67 -8.75
C LEU A 149 5.23 -16.00 -7.57
N PHE A 150 4.94 -17.08 -6.83
CA PHE A 150 5.68 -17.58 -5.67
C PHE A 150 6.03 -19.07 -5.86
N PRO A 151 7.04 -19.40 -6.70
CA PRO A 151 7.36 -20.78 -7.04
C PRO A 151 7.64 -21.67 -5.83
N ASN A 152 8.32 -21.14 -4.82
CA ASN A 152 8.58 -21.85 -3.57
C ASN A 152 7.31 -22.27 -2.81
N LEU A 153 6.21 -21.52 -2.90
CA LEU A 153 4.92 -21.95 -2.35
C LEU A 153 4.33 -23.10 -3.18
N GLY A 154 4.51 -23.05 -4.50
CA GLY A 154 4.07 -24.09 -5.42
C GLY A 154 4.79 -25.42 -5.24
N GLU A 155 6.04 -25.42 -4.74
CA GLU A 155 6.81 -26.63 -4.42
C GLU A 155 6.32 -27.31 -3.13
N MET A 156 5.54 -26.61 -2.29
CA MET A 156 5.10 -27.13 -0.99
C MET A 156 3.60 -26.87 -0.68
N PRO A 157 2.66 -27.17 -1.61
CA PRO A 157 1.25 -26.77 -1.46
C PRO A 157 0.56 -27.39 -0.26
N HIS A 158 1.04 -28.54 0.21
CA HIS A 158 0.49 -29.29 1.33
C HIS A 158 1.26 -29.12 2.65
N ARG A 159 2.33 -28.29 2.67
CA ARG A 159 3.10 -28.03 3.88
C ARG A 159 2.29 -27.15 4.83
N PRO A 160 2.16 -27.51 6.14
CA PRO A 160 1.56 -26.64 7.14
C PRO A 160 2.31 -25.32 7.28
N GLY A 161 1.57 -24.20 7.39
CA GLY A 161 2.13 -22.87 7.49
C GLY A 161 3.11 -22.69 8.65
N GLY A 162 2.84 -23.34 9.79
CA GLY A 162 3.73 -23.32 10.95
C GLY A 162 5.09 -24.01 10.75
N ARG A 163 5.27 -24.79 9.66
CA ARG A 163 6.53 -25.46 9.31
C ARG A 163 7.31 -24.70 8.21
N MET A 164 6.89 -23.49 7.91
CA MET A 164 7.54 -22.62 6.91
C MET A 164 8.50 -21.65 7.58
N SER A 165 9.54 -21.26 6.85
CA SER A 165 10.43 -20.16 7.27
C SER A 165 9.66 -18.83 7.32
N GLY A 166 10.21 -17.84 8.07
CA GLY A 166 9.57 -16.54 8.17
C GLY A 166 9.36 -15.83 6.83
N GLY A 167 10.29 -15.98 5.89
CA GLY A 167 10.14 -15.42 4.54
C GLY A 167 9.07 -16.11 3.71
N GLU A 168 8.96 -17.45 3.81
CA GLU A 168 7.90 -18.21 3.15
C GLU A 168 6.52 -17.85 3.74
N GLN A 169 6.43 -17.66 5.06
CA GLN A 169 5.19 -17.20 5.72
C GLN A 169 4.79 -15.80 5.26
N GLN A 170 5.76 -14.89 5.06
CA GLN A 170 5.51 -13.56 4.52
C GLN A 170 4.92 -13.65 3.11
N MET A 171 5.52 -14.46 2.23
CA MET A 171 5.01 -14.70 0.89
C MET A 171 3.62 -15.34 0.90
N LEU A 172 3.37 -16.29 1.79
CA LEU A 172 2.05 -16.90 1.95
C LEU A 172 0.99 -15.90 2.40
N THR A 173 1.35 -14.94 3.27
CA THR A 173 0.42 -13.87 3.70
C THR A 173 0.03 -12.99 2.53
N VAL A 174 1.00 -12.59 1.69
CA VAL A 174 0.74 -11.82 0.46
C VAL A 174 -0.13 -12.64 -0.49
N ALA A 175 0.24 -13.89 -0.77
CA ALA A 175 -0.49 -14.79 -1.68
C ALA A 175 -1.94 -15.00 -1.23
N ARG A 176 -2.19 -15.23 0.06
CA ARG A 176 -3.54 -15.34 0.62
C ARG A 176 -4.33 -14.05 0.46
N THR A 177 -3.71 -12.90 0.65
CA THR A 177 -4.36 -11.59 0.44
C THR A 177 -4.74 -11.41 -1.03
N LEU A 178 -3.90 -11.83 -1.97
CA LEU A 178 -4.19 -11.79 -3.40
C LEU A 178 -5.36 -12.70 -3.80
N MET A 179 -5.56 -13.86 -3.13
CA MET A 179 -6.76 -14.70 -3.33
C MET A 179 -8.06 -13.94 -3.01
N GLY A 180 -7.99 -12.87 -2.21
CA GLY A 180 -9.08 -11.94 -1.97
C GLY A 180 -9.42 -11.03 -3.17
N GLN A 181 -8.74 -11.18 -4.31
CA GLN A 181 -8.92 -10.39 -5.53
C GLN A 181 -8.81 -8.87 -5.29
N PRO A 182 -7.73 -8.37 -4.65
CA PRO A 182 -7.64 -6.96 -4.32
C PRO A 182 -7.38 -6.09 -5.56
N LEU A 183 -7.93 -4.87 -5.53
CA LEU A 183 -7.63 -3.78 -6.47
C LEU A 183 -6.51 -2.88 -5.94
N LEU A 184 -6.40 -2.81 -4.60
CA LEU A 184 -5.36 -2.14 -3.85
C LEU A 184 -4.88 -3.05 -2.72
N VAL A 185 -3.57 -3.20 -2.57
CA VAL A 185 -2.95 -3.91 -1.46
C VAL A 185 -2.21 -2.93 -0.57
N LEU A 186 -2.50 -2.94 0.73
CA LEU A 186 -1.71 -2.26 1.75
C LEU A 186 -0.70 -3.27 2.29
N LEU A 187 0.61 -2.97 2.18
CA LEU A 187 1.71 -3.80 2.67
C LEU A 187 2.39 -3.09 3.86
N ASP A 188 2.39 -3.74 5.00
CA ASP A 188 3.00 -3.18 6.21
C ASP A 188 4.41 -3.74 6.41
N GLU A 189 5.42 -2.91 6.19
CA GLU A 189 6.87 -3.19 6.31
C GLU A 189 7.32 -4.52 5.66
N PRO A 190 7.04 -4.74 4.37
CA PRO A 190 7.26 -6.04 3.73
C PRO A 190 8.72 -6.47 3.64
N SER A 191 9.69 -5.55 3.81
CA SER A 191 11.13 -5.85 3.78
C SER A 191 11.72 -6.10 5.17
N GLU A 192 10.96 -5.87 6.27
CA GLU A 192 11.50 -5.96 7.63
C GLU A 192 11.64 -7.40 8.12
N GLY A 193 12.77 -7.69 8.75
CA GLY A 193 13.01 -8.97 9.42
C GLY A 193 13.04 -10.18 8.49
N VAL A 194 13.30 -10.00 7.20
CA VAL A 194 13.44 -11.09 6.22
C VAL A 194 14.82 -11.10 5.55
N ALA A 195 15.24 -12.27 5.06
CA ALA A 195 16.52 -12.42 4.39
C ALA A 195 16.57 -11.61 3.07
N PRO A 196 17.76 -11.13 2.64
CA PRO A 196 17.92 -10.31 1.43
C PRO A 196 17.28 -10.93 0.18
N LEU A 197 17.36 -12.23 0.00
CA LEU A 197 16.74 -12.95 -1.12
C LEU A 197 15.20 -12.78 -1.11
N ILE A 198 14.59 -12.79 0.07
CA ILE A 198 13.13 -12.58 0.23
C ILE A 198 12.76 -11.13 -0.07
N VAL A 199 13.60 -10.15 0.33
CA VAL A 199 13.42 -8.73 0.00
C VAL A 199 13.41 -8.54 -1.53
N GLU A 200 14.36 -9.13 -2.25
CA GLU A 200 14.39 -9.09 -3.72
C GLU A 200 13.15 -9.74 -4.35
N GLN A 201 12.74 -10.89 -3.82
CA GLN A 201 11.55 -11.59 -4.33
C GLN A 201 10.29 -10.75 -4.07
N MET A 202 10.17 -10.09 -2.92
CA MET A 202 9.07 -9.19 -2.59
C MET A 202 9.05 -7.98 -3.54
N ALA A 203 10.20 -7.38 -3.83
CA ALA A 203 10.30 -6.28 -4.80
C ALA A 203 9.81 -6.71 -6.20
N ARG A 204 10.26 -7.87 -6.69
CA ARG A 204 9.80 -8.43 -7.97
C ARG A 204 8.29 -8.68 -7.96
N THR A 205 7.76 -9.21 -6.86
CA THR A 205 6.32 -9.43 -6.69
C THR A 205 5.54 -8.12 -6.80
N ILE A 206 5.94 -7.06 -6.09
CA ILE A 206 5.27 -5.75 -6.14
C ILE A 206 5.27 -5.19 -7.57
N LEU A 207 6.41 -5.27 -8.29
CA LEU A 207 6.49 -4.84 -9.68
C LEU A 207 5.59 -5.65 -10.61
N GLN A 208 5.46 -6.97 -10.39
CA GLN A 208 4.55 -7.82 -11.15
C GLN A 208 3.07 -7.50 -10.84
N LEU A 209 2.72 -7.22 -9.58
CA LEU A 209 1.39 -6.76 -9.20
C LEU A 209 1.03 -5.46 -9.93
N LYS A 210 1.95 -4.48 -9.92
CA LYS A 210 1.81 -3.21 -10.65
C LYS A 210 1.59 -3.44 -12.15
N ALA A 211 2.43 -4.28 -12.77
CA ALA A 211 2.31 -4.60 -14.19
C ALA A 211 0.97 -5.25 -14.57
N GLN A 212 0.31 -5.93 -13.62
CA GLN A 212 -1.03 -6.50 -13.78
C GLN A 212 -2.15 -5.51 -13.41
N GLY A 213 -1.83 -4.27 -13.03
CA GLY A 213 -2.79 -3.21 -12.72
C GLY A 213 -3.26 -3.19 -11.27
N VAL A 214 -2.67 -3.99 -10.36
CA VAL A 214 -2.93 -3.88 -8.92
C VAL A 214 -2.17 -2.68 -8.37
N SER A 215 -2.85 -1.85 -7.59
CA SER A 215 -2.21 -0.73 -6.89
C SER A 215 -1.66 -1.18 -5.55
N VAL A 216 -0.62 -0.50 -5.07
CA VAL A 216 0.01 -0.83 -3.79
C VAL A 216 0.26 0.45 -2.99
N LEU A 217 -0.08 0.43 -1.70
CA LEU A 217 0.41 1.38 -0.71
C LEU A 217 1.26 0.58 0.30
N LEU A 218 2.55 0.83 0.34
CA LEU A 218 3.43 0.14 1.27
C LEU A 218 3.94 1.10 2.35
N SER A 219 4.00 0.64 3.59
CA SER A 219 4.74 1.32 4.64
C SER A 219 6.17 0.80 4.64
N GLU A 220 7.16 1.68 4.71
CA GLU A 220 8.58 1.29 4.69
C GLU A 220 9.48 2.30 5.42
N GLN A 221 10.58 1.77 5.96
CA GLN A 221 11.72 2.59 6.38
C GLN A 221 12.95 2.36 5.49
N ASN A 222 13.01 1.22 4.79
CA ASN A 222 14.10 0.89 3.89
C ASN A 222 13.96 1.68 2.57
N LEU A 223 14.77 2.74 2.43
CA LEU A 223 14.74 3.60 1.25
C LEU A 223 15.10 2.84 -0.04
N TYR A 224 16.09 1.93 0.02
CA TYR A 224 16.51 1.16 -1.16
C TYR A 224 15.42 0.23 -1.68
N PHE A 225 14.69 -0.40 -0.76
CA PHE A 225 13.56 -1.23 -1.14
C PHE A 225 12.42 -0.39 -1.75
N ALA A 226 12.08 0.74 -1.10
CA ALA A 226 11.04 1.64 -1.60
C ALA A 226 11.41 2.24 -2.97
N GLU A 227 12.67 2.64 -3.17
CA GLU A 227 13.19 3.14 -4.46
C GLU A 227 13.02 2.12 -5.59
N ALA A 228 13.23 0.85 -5.30
CA ALA A 228 13.14 -0.21 -6.29
C ALA A 228 11.70 -0.46 -6.80
N VAL A 229 10.66 -0.07 -6.04
CA VAL A 229 9.27 -0.47 -6.34
C VAL A 229 8.28 0.68 -6.46
N ALA A 230 8.51 1.81 -5.77
CA ALA A 230 7.52 2.88 -5.65
C ALA A 230 7.68 3.99 -6.71
N ASP A 231 6.55 4.55 -7.16
CA ASP A 231 6.50 5.68 -8.08
C ASP A 231 6.73 7.01 -7.35
N ARG A 232 6.14 7.12 -6.16
CA ARG A 232 6.24 8.31 -5.30
C ARG A 232 6.12 7.92 -3.83
N ALA A 233 6.47 8.86 -2.97
CA ALA A 233 6.46 8.66 -1.54
C ALA A 233 5.84 9.81 -0.77
N TYR A 234 5.20 9.46 0.33
CA TYR A 234 4.89 10.37 1.43
C TYR A 234 5.84 10.07 2.58
N VAL A 235 6.39 11.11 3.21
CA VAL A 235 7.25 10.98 4.39
C VAL A 235 6.45 11.36 5.63
N LEU A 236 6.26 10.38 6.50
CA LEU A 236 5.51 10.50 7.76
C LEU A 236 6.49 10.67 8.92
N GLU A 237 6.26 11.68 9.75
CA GLU A 237 6.95 11.87 11.02
C GLU A 237 5.96 12.26 12.11
N LYS A 238 6.01 11.57 13.26
CA LYS A 238 5.16 11.87 14.42
C LYS A 238 3.68 12.04 14.06
N GLY A 239 3.17 11.14 13.20
CA GLY A 239 1.77 11.11 12.79
C GLY A 239 1.33 12.20 11.81
N GLN A 240 2.26 12.89 11.13
CA GLN A 240 1.98 13.93 10.14
C GLN A 240 2.80 13.73 8.87
N ILE A 241 2.20 14.00 7.70
CA ILE A 241 2.95 14.05 6.44
C ILE A 241 3.83 15.29 6.44
N ARG A 242 5.14 15.11 6.28
CA ARG A 242 6.14 16.19 6.25
C ARG A 242 6.64 16.49 4.84
N HIS A 243 6.61 15.48 3.97
CA HIS A 243 7.05 15.63 2.60
C HIS A 243 6.27 14.69 1.68
N HIS A 244 6.13 15.07 0.42
CA HIS A 244 5.52 14.26 -0.62
C HIS A 244 6.15 14.62 -1.97
N SER A 245 6.67 13.63 -2.68
CA SER A 245 7.29 13.81 -3.99
C SER A 245 7.29 12.50 -4.80
N THR A 246 7.75 12.56 -6.05
CA THR A 246 8.14 11.35 -6.78
C THR A 246 9.27 10.64 -6.03
N MET A 247 9.38 9.32 -6.21
CA MET A 247 10.45 8.55 -5.55
C MET A 247 11.84 9.05 -5.96
N ALA A 248 12.04 9.33 -7.25
CA ALA A 248 13.29 9.89 -7.75
C ALA A 248 13.67 11.25 -7.10
N ALA A 249 12.68 12.13 -6.87
CA ALA A 249 12.91 13.41 -6.20
C ALA A 249 13.28 13.22 -4.72
N LEU A 250 12.62 12.27 -4.01
CA LEU A 250 12.94 11.94 -2.61
C LEU A 250 14.38 11.40 -2.49
N VAL A 251 14.78 10.50 -3.39
CA VAL A 251 16.13 9.91 -3.39
C VAL A 251 17.19 11.01 -3.63
N ALA A 252 16.92 11.98 -4.48
CA ALA A 252 17.83 13.10 -4.75
C ALA A 252 17.89 14.14 -3.61
N ASP A 253 16.87 14.22 -2.75
CA ASP A 253 16.78 15.21 -1.67
C ASP A 253 17.48 14.74 -0.39
N LEU A 254 18.78 15.00 -0.31
CA LEU A 254 19.60 14.66 0.87
C LEU A 254 19.12 15.35 2.15
N ALA A 255 18.52 16.55 2.07
CA ALA A 255 18.06 17.28 3.24
C ALA A 255 16.85 16.57 3.88
N VAL A 256 15.85 16.22 3.07
CA VAL A 256 14.67 15.47 3.51
C VAL A 256 15.06 14.08 4.04
N ARG A 257 15.96 13.36 3.35
CA ARG A 257 16.45 12.04 3.77
C ARG A 257 17.10 12.07 5.14
N ARG A 258 18.06 12.99 5.34
CA ARG A 258 18.76 13.15 6.65
C ARG A 258 17.79 13.56 7.76
N GLN A 259 16.89 14.51 7.47
CA GLN A 259 15.97 15.03 8.47
C GLN A 259 14.95 14.00 8.93
N TYR A 260 14.31 13.28 8.01
CA TYR A 260 13.14 12.44 8.31
C TYR A 260 13.39 10.94 8.23
N LEU A 261 14.33 10.48 7.41
CA LEU A 261 14.60 9.06 7.22
C LEU A 261 15.89 8.60 7.94
N GLY A 262 16.82 9.53 8.21
CA GLY A 262 18.05 9.23 8.93
C GLY A 262 19.15 8.59 8.05
N VAL A 263 19.07 8.80 6.73
CA VAL A 263 20.00 8.25 5.73
C VAL A 263 20.49 9.33 4.76
#